data_ba57b717097cc6eff37ebeb082880da1
#
_entry.id   ba57b717097cc6eff37ebeb082880da1
#
_cell.length_a   1.000
_cell.length_b   1.000
_cell.length_c   1.000
_cell.angle_alpha   90.00
_cell.angle_beta   90.00
_cell.angle_gamma   90.00
#
_symmetry.space_group_name_H-M   'P 1'
#
loop_
_entity.id
_entity.type
_entity.pdbx_description
1 polymer ?
#
loop_
_entity_poly.entity_id
_entity_poly.type
_entity_poly.pdbx_seq_one_letter_code
_entity_poly.pdbx_strand_id
1 'polypeptide(L)'
;MNVEKIIDIVCQGKNDEKVEDFLKFLSDKLWNQYKEHLMDNILVAENKVKSLAFSIPNAKEGKEYSQTVNVPDENMVLVEVSGISEEMHGLTITVAEDGHSFTISGLPTLEPLRNGGTATAESTFELTLCYKYKGIFLPEDRPVLERKIPFVINQDPRKLWKNLPVDWEHMPEPQYQNEDVQCEYVKVEALNDGAPQKDIVAASKRGRSHAQEAKPRDDHFKMAHLENGWYIMAVADLSLIHI
;
A
#
# COMPACT_ATOMS: atom_id res chain seq x y z
N MET A 1 -3.86 -53.51 -19.46
CA MET A 1 -2.82 -54.56 -19.38
C MET A 1 -2.37 -54.60 -17.94
N ASN A 2 -2.43 -55.79 -17.27
CA ASN A 2 -2.08 -55.88 -15.83
C ASN A 2 -0.56 -55.76 -15.66
N VAL A 3 -0.12 -55.03 -14.65
CA VAL A 3 1.29 -54.79 -14.30
C VAL A 3 2.08 -56.10 -14.15
N GLU A 4 1.44 -57.13 -13.58
CA GLU A 4 2.02 -58.47 -13.47
C GLU A 4 2.38 -59.07 -14.82
N LYS A 5 1.52 -58.95 -15.85
CA LYS A 5 1.84 -59.39 -17.21
C LYS A 5 3.02 -58.64 -17.85
N ILE A 6 3.15 -57.35 -17.53
CA ILE A 6 4.32 -56.58 -18.02
C ILE A 6 5.61 -57.08 -17.35
N ILE A 7 5.57 -57.32 -16.03
CA ILE A 7 6.70 -57.86 -15.27
C ILE A 7 7.10 -59.25 -15.81
N ASP A 8 6.13 -60.13 -16.09
CA ASP A 8 6.39 -61.45 -16.63
C ASP A 8 7.07 -61.38 -18.01
N ILE A 9 6.58 -60.55 -18.92
CA ILE A 9 7.18 -60.32 -20.24
C ILE A 9 8.63 -59.81 -20.10
N VAL A 10 8.87 -58.85 -19.19
CA VAL A 10 10.20 -58.28 -18.91
C VAL A 10 11.11 -59.33 -18.32
N CYS A 11 10.62 -60.20 -17.42
CA CYS A 11 11.47 -61.22 -16.79
C CYS A 11 11.79 -62.38 -17.70
N GLN A 12 10.93 -62.71 -18.67
CA GLN A 12 11.18 -63.80 -19.63
C GLN A 12 12.04 -63.40 -20.82
N GLY A 13 12.15 -62.10 -21.14
CA GLY A 13 12.81 -61.58 -22.33
C GLY A 13 14.16 -60.86 -22.09
N LYS A 14 14.85 -61.14 -21.00
CA LYS A 14 16.01 -60.39 -20.52
C LYS A 14 17.19 -60.16 -21.48
N ASN A 15 17.21 -60.81 -22.64
CA ASN A 15 18.31 -60.70 -23.64
C ASN A 15 17.79 -60.53 -25.09
N ASP A 16 16.54 -60.09 -25.29
CA ASP A 16 15.98 -59.82 -26.61
C ASP A 16 15.97 -58.33 -26.89
N GLU A 17 16.67 -57.89 -27.92
CA GLU A 17 16.74 -56.48 -28.36
C GLU A 17 15.36 -55.85 -28.58
N LYS A 18 14.35 -56.67 -28.97
CA LYS A 18 12.94 -56.27 -29.10
C LYS A 18 12.27 -55.96 -27.76
N VAL A 19 12.72 -56.59 -26.67
CA VAL A 19 12.20 -56.35 -25.34
C VAL A 19 12.76 -55.03 -24.79
N GLU A 20 14.03 -54.75 -25.06
CA GLU A 20 14.61 -53.45 -24.70
C GLU A 20 13.89 -52.28 -25.42
N ASP A 21 13.64 -52.42 -26.72
CA ASP A 21 12.92 -51.41 -27.51
C ASP A 21 11.49 -51.21 -27.01
N PHE A 22 10.80 -52.32 -26.69
CA PHE A 22 9.47 -52.28 -26.11
C PHE A 22 9.42 -51.63 -24.72
N LEU A 23 10.40 -51.90 -23.87
CA LEU A 23 10.51 -51.27 -22.54
C LEU A 23 10.81 -49.80 -22.65
N LYS A 24 11.65 -49.38 -23.57
CA LYS A 24 11.94 -47.98 -23.86
C LYS A 24 10.64 -47.28 -24.34
N PHE A 25 9.95 -47.84 -25.29
CA PHE A 25 8.65 -47.32 -25.78
C PHE A 25 7.63 -47.20 -24.67
N LEU A 26 7.47 -48.19 -23.80
CA LEU A 26 6.57 -48.16 -22.65
C LEU A 26 6.97 -47.12 -21.64
N SER A 27 8.26 -47.01 -21.33
CA SER A 27 8.79 -46.04 -20.40
C SER A 27 8.50 -44.63 -20.90
N ASP A 28 8.79 -44.32 -22.15
CA ASP A 28 8.57 -43.00 -22.73
C ASP A 28 7.09 -42.66 -22.79
N LYS A 29 6.23 -43.63 -23.16
CA LYS A 29 4.79 -43.44 -23.22
C LYS A 29 4.17 -43.20 -21.83
N LEU A 30 4.53 -44.03 -20.85
CA LEU A 30 4.05 -43.89 -19.48
C LEU A 30 4.56 -42.60 -18.83
N TRP A 31 5.82 -42.23 -19.09
CA TRP A 31 6.38 -41.02 -18.60
C TRP A 31 5.71 -39.76 -19.18
N ASN A 32 5.39 -39.75 -20.47
CA ASN A 32 4.67 -38.66 -21.09
C ASN A 32 3.24 -38.52 -20.56
N GLN A 33 2.51 -39.64 -20.42
CA GLN A 33 1.18 -39.64 -19.80
C GLN A 33 1.23 -39.14 -18.34
N TYR A 34 2.26 -39.53 -17.60
CA TYR A 34 2.44 -39.09 -16.23
C TYR A 34 2.72 -37.58 -16.15
N LYS A 35 3.57 -37.07 -17.06
CA LYS A 35 3.82 -35.61 -17.15
C LYS A 35 2.54 -34.82 -17.46
N GLU A 36 1.74 -35.28 -18.42
CA GLU A 36 0.45 -34.66 -18.74
C GLU A 36 -0.45 -34.64 -17.51
N HIS A 37 -0.58 -35.76 -16.81
CA HIS A 37 -1.37 -35.85 -15.58
C HIS A 37 -0.84 -34.91 -14.46
N LEU A 38 0.48 -34.78 -14.31
CA LEU A 38 1.07 -33.83 -13.36
C LEU A 38 0.72 -32.39 -13.73
N MET A 39 0.81 -32.02 -15.00
CA MET A 39 0.48 -30.68 -15.48
C MET A 39 -0.98 -30.35 -15.27
N ASP A 40 -1.89 -31.30 -15.52
CA ASP A 40 -3.32 -31.14 -15.25
C ASP A 40 -3.61 -30.89 -13.77
N ASN A 41 -2.96 -31.66 -12.88
CA ASN A 41 -3.10 -31.48 -11.44
C ASN A 41 -2.57 -30.12 -10.97
N ILE A 42 -1.43 -29.67 -11.51
CA ILE A 42 -0.89 -28.34 -11.24
C ILE A 42 -1.88 -27.25 -11.67
N LEU A 43 -2.42 -27.36 -12.88
CA LEU A 43 -3.40 -26.41 -13.42
C LEU A 43 -4.67 -26.35 -12.56
N VAL A 44 -5.16 -27.48 -12.07
CA VAL A 44 -6.30 -27.56 -11.16
C VAL A 44 -6.00 -26.83 -9.84
N ALA A 45 -4.82 -27.05 -9.25
CA ALA A 45 -4.41 -26.38 -8.03
C ALA A 45 -4.26 -24.85 -8.24
N GLU A 46 -3.62 -24.44 -9.33
CA GLU A 46 -3.48 -23.00 -9.66
C GLU A 46 -4.83 -22.32 -9.84
N ASN A 47 -5.76 -22.95 -10.56
CA ASN A 47 -7.10 -22.38 -10.77
C ASN A 47 -7.87 -22.27 -9.46
N LYS A 48 -7.76 -23.26 -8.58
CA LYS A 48 -8.36 -23.22 -7.26
C LYS A 48 -7.79 -22.09 -6.43
N VAL A 49 -6.46 -21.95 -6.36
CA VAL A 49 -5.79 -20.89 -5.63
C VAL A 49 -6.09 -19.50 -6.23
N LYS A 50 -6.22 -19.37 -7.55
CA LYS A 50 -6.65 -18.12 -8.20
C LYS A 50 -8.03 -17.66 -7.77
N SER A 51 -8.93 -18.57 -7.41
CA SER A 51 -10.29 -18.24 -6.95
C SER A 51 -10.35 -17.81 -5.48
N LEU A 52 -9.30 -18.02 -4.69
CA LEU A 52 -9.28 -17.65 -3.27
C LEU A 52 -9.27 -16.12 -3.12
N ALA A 53 -10.05 -15.60 -2.18
CA ALA A 53 -10.06 -14.19 -1.83
C ALA A 53 -9.08 -13.93 -0.68
N PHE A 54 -8.13 -13.03 -0.90
CA PHE A 54 -7.26 -12.50 0.15
C PHE A 54 -7.73 -11.10 0.52
N SER A 55 -8.03 -10.89 1.80
CA SER A 55 -8.41 -9.57 2.32
C SER A 55 -7.22 -8.97 3.06
N ILE A 56 -6.58 -7.98 2.46
CA ILE A 56 -5.46 -7.25 3.06
C ILE A 56 -5.90 -5.80 3.20
N PRO A 57 -6.08 -5.30 4.43
CA PRO A 57 -6.39 -3.88 4.64
C PRO A 57 -5.29 -2.99 4.09
N ASN A 58 -5.65 -1.84 3.52
CA ASN A 58 -4.68 -0.88 3.02
C ASN A 58 -3.82 -0.35 4.17
N ALA A 59 -2.52 -0.29 3.95
CA ALA A 59 -1.61 0.44 4.83
C ALA A 59 -1.75 1.96 4.62
N LYS A 60 -1.29 2.75 5.60
CA LYS A 60 -1.25 4.21 5.51
C LYS A 60 0.17 4.70 5.74
N GLU A 61 0.69 5.46 4.78
CA GLU A 61 2.02 6.03 4.88
C GLU A 61 2.22 6.80 6.21
N GLY A 62 3.34 6.54 6.89
CA GLY A 62 3.69 7.18 8.15
C GLY A 62 2.87 6.75 9.37
N LYS A 63 2.11 5.64 9.28
CA LYS A 63 1.42 5.02 10.43
C LYS A 63 1.84 3.59 10.58
N GLU A 64 2.10 3.16 11.80
CA GLU A 64 2.39 1.75 12.08
C GLU A 64 1.33 0.83 11.49
N TYR A 65 1.79 -0.21 10.84
CA TYR A 65 0.98 -1.24 10.21
C TYR A 65 1.39 -2.62 10.73
N SER A 66 0.43 -3.42 11.09
CA SER A 66 0.64 -4.82 11.45
C SER A 66 -0.62 -5.60 11.13
N GLN A 67 -0.53 -6.47 10.12
CA GLN A 67 -1.65 -7.29 9.68
C GLN A 67 -1.19 -8.71 9.40
N THR A 68 -1.88 -9.67 10.00
CA THR A 68 -1.73 -11.08 9.70
C THR A 68 -2.82 -11.51 8.73
N VAL A 69 -2.42 -12.11 7.62
CA VAL A 69 -3.28 -12.60 6.55
C VAL A 69 -3.27 -14.12 6.57
N ASN A 70 -4.42 -14.73 6.80
CA ASN A 70 -4.55 -16.18 6.79
C ASN A 70 -4.76 -16.69 5.37
N VAL A 71 -4.15 -17.84 5.06
CA VAL A 71 -4.38 -18.56 3.81
C VAL A 71 -5.75 -19.25 3.90
N PRO A 72 -6.68 -18.97 2.97
CA PRO A 72 -8.05 -19.48 3.07
C PRO A 72 -8.21 -20.96 2.62
N ASP A 73 -7.15 -21.64 2.21
CA ASP A 73 -7.15 -23.06 1.84
C ASP A 73 -6.07 -23.82 2.62
N GLU A 74 -6.46 -24.82 3.39
CA GLU A 74 -5.57 -25.66 4.20
C GLU A 74 -4.57 -26.51 3.39
N ASN A 75 -4.81 -26.69 2.09
CA ASN A 75 -3.90 -27.39 1.19
C ASN A 75 -2.82 -26.46 0.61
N MET A 76 -3.01 -25.16 0.67
CA MET A 76 -2.04 -24.17 0.23
C MET A 76 -1.06 -23.88 1.37
N VAL A 77 0.24 -24.13 1.14
CA VAL A 77 1.31 -23.87 2.11
C VAL A 77 2.26 -22.85 1.51
N LEU A 78 2.32 -21.68 2.10
CA LEU A 78 3.24 -20.61 1.71
C LEU A 78 4.67 -21.01 2.02
N VAL A 79 5.56 -20.72 1.09
CA VAL A 79 7.02 -20.87 1.23
C VAL A 79 7.65 -19.49 1.41
N GLU A 80 7.18 -18.52 0.61
CA GLU A 80 7.70 -17.16 0.59
C GLU A 80 6.60 -16.20 0.15
N VAL A 81 6.67 -14.97 0.64
CA VAL A 81 5.88 -13.85 0.14
C VAL A 81 6.83 -12.68 -0.11
N SER A 82 6.79 -12.12 -1.32
CA SER A 82 7.66 -11.03 -1.75
C SER A 82 6.86 -9.91 -2.44
N GLY A 83 7.54 -8.82 -2.85
CA GLY A 83 6.93 -7.69 -3.55
C GLY A 83 7.02 -6.36 -2.82
N ILE A 84 7.28 -6.38 -1.50
CA ILE A 84 7.61 -5.21 -0.69
C ILE A 84 8.83 -5.51 0.18
N SER A 85 9.56 -4.47 0.60
CA SER A 85 10.75 -4.62 1.42
C SER A 85 10.86 -3.49 2.44
N GLU A 86 11.58 -3.75 3.52
CA GLU A 86 11.85 -2.76 4.57
C GLU A 86 12.61 -1.55 4.02
N GLU A 87 13.60 -1.79 3.17
CA GLU A 87 14.44 -0.72 2.60
C GLU A 87 13.65 0.26 1.72
N MET A 88 12.73 -0.23 0.89
CA MET A 88 11.98 0.59 -0.07
C MET A 88 10.63 1.08 0.47
N HIS A 89 9.98 0.28 1.30
CA HIS A 89 8.59 0.50 1.69
C HIS A 89 8.39 0.62 3.21
N GLY A 90 9.45 0.43 4.01
CA GLY A 90 9.36 0.43 5.48
C GLY A 90 8.55 -0.73 6.04
N LEU A 91 8.37 -1.80 5.26
CA LEU A 91 7.53 -2.95 5.61
C LEU A 91 8.30 -4.25 5.45
N THR A 92 8.14 -5.14 6.42
CA THR A 92 8.63 -6.52 6.40
C THR A 92 7.50 -7.50 6.27
N ILE A 93 7.77 -8.62 5.58
CA ILE A 93 6.84 -9.75 5.49
C ILE A 93 7.46 -10.95 6.19
N THR A 94 6.69 -11.58 7.05
CA THR A 94 7.07 -12.81 7.74
C THR A 94 6.02 -13.88 7.48
N VAL A 95 6.43 -15.02 6.92
CA VAL A 95 5.57 -16.19 6.75
C VAL A 95 5.62 -17.02 8.02
N ALA A 96 4.48 -17.49 8.49
CA ALA A 96 4.40 -18.36 9.64
C ALA A 96 5.07 -19.73 9.36
N GLU A 97 5.60 -20.38 10.39
CA GLU A 97 6.31 -21.67 10.25
C GLU A 97 5.44 -22.78 9.64
N ASP A 98 4.13 -22.75 9.87
CA ASP A 98 3.17 -23.69 9.29
C ASP A 98 2.79 -23.38 7.84
N GLY A 99 3.19 -22.21 7.32
CA GLY A 99 2.88 -21.73 5.98
C GLY A 99 1.40 -21.36 5.75
N HIS A 100 0.58 -21.27 6.81
CA HIS A 100 -0.85 -20.98 6.68
C HIS A 100 -1.22 -19.52 6.94
N SER A 101 -0.25 -18.69 7.22
CA SER A 101 -0.44 -17.24 7.33
C SER A 101 0.86 -16.48 7.03
N PHE A 102 0.74 -15.19 6.76
CA PHE A 102 1.86 -14.27 6.72
C PHE A 102 1.48 -12.95 7.38
N THR A 103 2.46 -12.29 7.95
CA THR A 103 2.29 -10.99 8.60
C THR A 103 3.07 -9.93 7.86
N ILE A 104 2.41 -8.80 7.56
CA ILE A 104 3.04 -7.59 7.04
C ILE A 104 3.10 -6.59 8.20
N SER A 105 4.28 -6.11 8.53
CA SER A 105 4.46 -5.16 9.65
C SER A 105 5.54 -4.13 9.37
N GLY A 106 5.43 -2.96 10.00
CA GLY A 106 6.39 -1.88 9.93
C GLY A 106 5.75 -0.50 9.81
N LEU A 107 6.55 0.48 9.41
CA LEU A 107 6.12 1.86 9.18
C LEU A 107 6.14 2.16 7.68
N PRO A 108 4.98 2.09 7.00
CA PRO A 108 4.92 2.26 5.54
C PRO A 108 5.48 3.59 5.07
N THR A 109 6.33 3.54 4.06
CA THR A 109 6.89 4.71 3.38
C THR A 109 6.68 4.61 1.88
N LEU A 110 6.42 5.75 1.24
CA LEU A 110 6.38 5.90 -0.21
C LEU A 110 7.49 6.87 -0.60
N GLU A 111 8.55 6.38 -1.23
CA GLU A 111 9.58 7.27 -1.75
C GLU A 111 9.04 8.08 -2.94
N PRO A 112 9.23 9.42 -2.96
CA PRO A 112 8.97 10.20 -4.16
C PRO A 112 9.97 9.76 -5.25
N LEU A 113 9.46 9.46 -6.45
CA LEU A 113 10.31 9.16 -7.61
C LEU A 113 11.31 10.30 -7.81
N ARG A 114 12.60 10.01 -7.74
CA ARG A 114 13.73 10.97 -7.74
C ARG A 114 13.93 11.78 -9.03
N ASN A 115 13.10 11.61 -10.03
CA ASN A 115 13.28 12.23 -11.35
C ASN A 115 12.18 13.25 -11.64
N GLY A 116 12.22 14.43 -11.00
CA GLY A 116 11.70 15.72 -11.52
C GLY A 116 10.32 15.78 -12.22
N GLY A 117 9.60 14.68 -12.31
CA GLY A 117 8.24 14.61 -12.84
C GLY A 117 7.22 14.73 -11.72
N THR A 118 6.01 15.13 -12.06
CA THR A 118 4.81 15.01 -11.21
C THR A 118 4.58 13.52 -10.95
N ALA A 119 5.35 12.95 -10.02
CA ALA A 119 5.22 11.56 -9.64
C ALA A 119 3.99 11.42 -8.76
N THR A 120 2.94 10.86 -9.29
CA THR A 120 2.01 10.10 -8.48
C THR A 120 2.83 8.97 -7.88
N ALA A 121 3.12 9.03 -6.58
CA ALA A 121 3.77 7.94 -5.89
C ALA A 121 2.92 6.68 -6.11
N GLU A 122 3.55 5.62 -6.62
CA GLU A 122 2.86 4.36 -6.82
C GLU A 122 2.39 3.86 -5.45
N SER A 123 1.11 3.76 -5.28
CA SER A 123 0.49 3.35 -4.02
C SER A 123 0.04 1.89 -4.03
N THR A 124 0.07 1.24 -5.19
CA THR A 124 -0.35 -0.15 -5.36
C THR A 124 0.85 -1.01 -5.74
N PHE A 125 1.08 -2.04 -4.95
CA PHE A 125 2.16 -3.00 -5.10
C PHE A 125 1.58 -4.38 -5.40
N GLU A 126 2.35 -5.23 -6.05
CA GLU A 126 2.00 -6.61 -6.32
C GLU A 126 2.79 -7.52 -5.37
N LEU A 127 2.10 -8.20 -4.47
CA LEU A 127 2.70 -9.24 -3.65
C LEU A 127 2.68 -10.56 -4.41
N THR A 128 3.82 -11.23 -4.46
CA THR A 128 3.96 -12.57 -5.03
C THR A 128 4.00 -13.60 -3.91
N LEU A 129 3.01 -14.46 -3.86
CA LEU A 129 2.92 -15.59 -2.94
C LEU A 129 3.49 -16.82 -3.63
N CYS A 130 4.63 -17.32 -3.14
CA CYS A 130 5.19 -18.60 -3.54
C CYS A 130 4.67 -19.69 -2.62
N TYR A 131 4.07 -20.74 -3.17
CA TYR A 131 3.39 -21.78 -2.38
C TYR A 131 3.57 -23.18 -2.94
N LYS A 132 3.40 -24.17 -2.07
CA LYS A 132 3.18 -25.58 -2.42
C LYS A 132 1.72 -25.92 -2.17
N TYR A 133 1.21 -26.90 -2.91
CA TYR A 133 -0.15 -27.40 -2.72
C TYR A 133 -0.10 -28.86 -2.31
N LYS A 134 -0.74 -29.21 -1.19
CA LYS A 134 -0.72 -30.59 -0.67
C LYS A 134 -1.29 -31.56 -1.69
N GLY A 135 -0.60 -32.68 -1.88
CA GLY A 135 -1.00 -33.70 -2.83
C GLY A 135 -0.59 -33.43 -4.29
N ILE A 136 0.07 -32.30 -4.58
CA ILE A 136 0.59 -31.99 -5.91
C ILE A 136 2.12 -32.13 -5.90
N PHE A 137 2.64 -32.96 -6.79
CA PHE A 137 4.07 -33.06 -7.03
C PHE A 137 4.49 -32.00 -8.04
N LEU A 138 5.45 -31.17 -7.66
CA LEU A 138 6.00 -30.14 -8.54
C LEU A 138 7.32 -30.65 -9.14
N PRO A 139 7.61 -30.33 -10.41
CA PRO A 139 8.87 -30.68 -11.04
C PRO A 139 10.03 -29.86 -10.41
N GLU A 140 11.28 -30.38 -10.53
CA GLU A 140 12.46 -29.76 -9.92
C GLU A 140 12.75 -28.36 -10.46
N ASP A 141 12.45 -28.12 -11.72
CA ASP A 141 12.60 -26.82 -12.39
C ASP A 141 11.51 -25.81 -12.00
N ARG A 142 10.45 -26.28 -11.30
CA ARG A 142 9.37 -25.44 -10.79
C ARG A 142 8.98 -25.87 -9.37
N PRO A 143 9.81 -25.57 -8.36
CA PRO A 143 9.63 -26.09 -6.99
C PRO A 143 8.48 -25.46 -6.22
N VAL A 144 7.92 -24.36 -6.71
CA VAL A 144 6.79 -23.63 -6.12
C VAL A 144 5.82 -23.15 -7.20
N LEU A 145 4.58 -22.93 -6.80
CA LEU A 145 3.58 -22.22 -7.58
C LEU A 145 3.52 -20.76 -7.12
N GLU A 146 3.09 -19.87 -8.01
CA GLU A 146 3.03 -18.44 -7.71
C GLU A 146 1.62 -17.89 -7.85
N ARG A 147 1.29 -16.96 -6.97
CA ARG A 147 0.09 -16.12 -7.09
C ARG A 147 0.42 -14.68 -6.76
N LYS A 148 -0.08 -13.78 -7.60
CA LYS A 148 0.03 -12.34 -7.41
C LYS A 148 -1.24 -11.77 -6.82
N ILE A 149 -1.11 -10.93 -5.81
CA ILE A 149 -2.21 -10.22 -5.17
C ILE A 149 -1.86 -8.75 -4.96
N PRO A 150 -2.83 -7.82 -5.08
CA PRO A 150 -2.56 -6.40 -4.88
C PRO A 150 -2.43 -6.07 -3.38
N PHE A 151 -1.52 -5.15 -3.08
CA PHE A 151 -1.38 -4.51 -1.78
C PHE A 151 -1.29 -2.99 -1.96
N VAL A 152 -2.02 -2.23 -1.15
CA VAL A 152 -2.12 -0.78 -1.30
C VAL A 152 -1.57 -0.07 -0.07
N ILE A 153 -0.70 0.91 -0.31
CA ILE A 153 -0.27 1.88 0.68
C ILE A 153 -0.91 3.24 0.32
N ASN A 154 -1.82 3.70 1.15
CA ASN A 154 -2.43 5.02 0.98
C ASN A 154 -1.43 6.10 1.37
N GLN A 155 -1.14 7.00 0.44
CA GLN A 155 -0.23 8.13 0.67
C GLN A 155 -0.74 9.03 1.81
N ASP A 156 0.18 9.63 2.56
CA ASP A 156 -0.16 10.66 3.56
C ASP A 156 -0.83 11.85 2.86
N PRO A 157 -2.09 12.16 3.17
CA PRO A 157 -2.79 13.29 2.54
C PRO A 157 -2.06 14.62 2.67
N ARG A 158 -1.23 14.78 3.72
CA ARG A 158 -0.43 15.99 3.91
C ARG A 158 0.63 16.19 2.82
N LYS A 159 1.11 15.13 2.20
CA LYS A 159 2.09 15.17 1.09
C LYS A 159 1.44 15.48 -0.26
N LEU A 160 0.14 15.30 -0.39
CA LEU A 160 -0.60 15.62 -1.61
C LEU A 160 -0.84 17.12 -1.79
N TRP A 161 -0.76 17.89 -0.68
CA TRP A 161 -1.03 19.32 -0.70
C TRP A 161 0.22 20.11 -1.10
N LYS A 162 0.10 20.85 -2.18
CA LYS A 162 1.13 21.80 -2.61
C LYS A 162 0.88 23.14 -1.92
N ASN A 163 1.94 23.78 -1.46
CA ASN A 163 1.89 25.15 -0.97
C ASN A 163 2.43 26.06 -2.08
N LEU A 164 1.56 26.43 -3.01
CA LEU A 164 1.89 27.31 -4.11
C LEU A 164 1.93 28.76 -3.61
N PRO A 165 2.88 29.59 -4.07
CA PRO A 165 2.87 31.02 -3.81
C PRO A 165 1.61 31.66 -4.39
N VAL A 166 1.14 32.73 -3.75
CA VAL A 166 -0.01 33.48 -4.30
C VAL A 166 0.40 34.21 -5.56
N ASP A 167 -0.39 34.11 -6.60
CA ASP A 167 -0.18 34.84 -7.84
C ASP A 167 -0.83 36.22 -7.75
N TRP A 168 -0.09 37.18 -7.19
CA TRP A 168 -0.54 38.55 -6.99
C TRP A 168 -0.74 39.32 -8.28
N GLU A 169 -0.08 38.92 -9.38
CA GLU A 169 -0.17 39.60 -10.67
C GLU A 169 -1.53 39.42 -11.33
N HIS A 170 -2.16 38.29 -11.08
CA HIS A 170 -3.45 37.93 -11.67
C HIS A 170 -4.65 38.05 -10.69
N MET A 171 -4.41 38.58 -9.49
CA MET A 171 -5.49 38.85 -8.54
C MET A 171 -6.32 40.04 -8.99
N PRO A 172 -7.67 39.92 -8.94
CA PRO A 172 -8.57 40.95 -9.44
C PRO A 172 -8.47 42.27 -8.64
N GLU A 173 -8.00 42.22 -7.39
CA GLU A 173 -7.90 43.38 -6.52
C GLU A 173 -6.63 43.36 -5.65
N PRO A 174 -5.74 44.35 -5.78
CA PRO A 174 -4.48 44.41 -5.01
C PRO A 174 -4.64 44.66 -3.51
N GLN A 175 -5.83 45.04 -3.04
CA GLN A 175 -6.10 45.31 -1.63
C GLN A 175 -6.08 44.05 -0.74
N TYR A 176 -6.08 42.87 -1.32
CA TYR A 176 -6.05 41.59 -0.58
C TYR A 176 -4.65 41.01 -0.43
N GLN A 177 -3.62 41.81 -0.62
CA GLN A 177 -2.25 41.39 -0.33
C GLN A 177 -2.13 41.14 1.17
N ASN A 178 -2.25 39.89 1.57
CA ASN A 178 -2.09 39.47 2.94
C ASN A 178 -1.03 38.36 3.04
N GLU A 179 -0.38 38.32 4.17
CA GLU A 179 0.55 37.24 4.49
C GLU A 179 -0.21 35.90 4.64
N ASP A 180 0.47 34.78 4.40
CA ASP A 180 -0.05 33.43 4.64
C ASP A 180 -0.51 33.20 6.09
N VAL A 181 0.07 33.95 7.02
CA VAL A 181 -0.24 33.91 8.45
C VAL A 181 -0.41 35.33 8.94
N GLN A 182 -1.51 35.61 9.63
CA GLN A 182 -1.68 36.78 10.46
C GLN A 182 -1.72 36.32 11.92
N CYS A 183 -0.89 36.91 12.77
CA CYS A 183 -0.89 36.67 14.21
C CYS A 183 -0.76 37.99 14.93
N GLU A 184 -1.64 38.26 15.86
CA GLU A 184 -1.61 39.47 16.66
C GLU A 184 -1.77 39.13 18.15
N TYR A 185 -0.96 39.73 18.97
CA TYR A 185 -1.00 39.64 20.43
C TYR A 185 -1.08 41.01 21.01
N VAL A 186 -2.12 41.31 21.77
CA VAL A 186 -2.28 42.56 22.49
C VAL A 186 -2.15 42.25 23.97
N LYS A 187 -1.00 42.64 24.54
CA LYS A 187 -0.76 42.59 25.98
C LYS A 187 -1.43 43.80 26.62
N VAL A 188 -2.21 43.59 27.64
CA VAL A 188 -2.90 44.62 28.35
C VAL A 188 -2.29 44.76 29.76
N GLU A 189 -1.70 45.94 30.05
CA GLU A 189 -1.15 46.20 31.36
C GLU A 189 -2.29 46.38 32.40
N ALA A 190 -2.03 45.98 33.65
CA ALA A 190 -2.98 46.14 34.72
C ALA A 190 -3.33 47.62 34.88
N LEU A 191 -4.61 47.91 35.09
CA LEU A 191 -5.03 49.27 35.44
C LEU A 191 -4.42 49.69 36.79
N ASN A 192 -4.31 50.99 37.00
CA ASN A 192 -3.74 51.57 38.23
C ASN A 192 -4.48 51.12 39.51
N ASP A 193 -5.71 50.65 39.42
CA ASP A 193 -6.50 50.07 40.50
C ASP A 193 -6.19 48.60 40.80
N GLY A 194 -5.26 47.99 40.04
CA GLY A 194 -4.91 46.56 40.17
C GLY A 194 -5.95 45.58 39.64
N ALA A 195 -6.96 46.01 38.95
CA ALA A 195 -7.92 45.10 38.33
C ALA A 195 -7.26 44.22 37.28
N PRO A 196 -7.49 42.91 37.31
CA PRO A 196 -6.90 41.96 36.35
C PRO A 196 -7.37 42.25 34.94
N GLN A 197 -6.44 42.49 34.01
CA GLN A 197 -6.69 42.66 32.59
C GLN A 197 -6.44 41.34 31.85
N LYS A 198 -7.08 41.18 30.74
CA LYS A 198 -6.93 39.99 29.88
C LYS A 198 -6.10 40.34 28.65
N ASP A 199 -5.07 39.59 28.42
CA ASP A 199 -4.42 39.61 27.11
C ASP A 199 -5.34 39.03 26.03
N ILE A 200 -5.22 39.54 24.81
CA ILE A 200 -5.95 39.04 23.68
C ILE A 200 -4.98 38.57 22.58
N VAL A 201 -5.30 37.39 22.03
CA VAL A 201 -4.53 36.75 20.95
C VAL A 201 -5.47 36.31 19.85
N ALA A 202 -5.09 36.54 18.62
CA ALA A 202 -5.75 35.98 17.47
C ALA A 202 -4.74 35.54 16.41
N ALA A 203 -5.05 34.48 15.69
CA ALA A 203 -4.29 34.01 14.57
C ALA A 203 -5.20 33.54 13.45
N SER A 204 -4.81 33.82 12.22
CA SER A 204 -5.42 33.31 11.01
C SER A 204 -4.33 32.78 10.10
N LYS A 205 -4.56 31.64 9.47
CA LYS A 205 -3.61 30.99 8.58
C LYS A 205 -4.29 30.58 7.28
N ARG A 206 -3.60 30.79 6.17
CA ARG A 206 -4.04 30.35 4.85
C ARG A 206 -4.42 28.85 4.85
N GLY A 207 -5.62 28.54 4.40
CA GLY A 207 -6.11 27.16 4.29
C GLY A 207 -5.34 26.36 3.26
N ARG A 208 -5.31 25.03 3.42
CA ARG A 208 -4.59 24.14 2.51
C ARG A 208 -5.15 24.15 1.08
N SER A 209 -6.45 24.26 0.91
CA SER A 209 -7.10 24.36 -0.40
C SER A 209 -6.63 25.62 -1.13
N HIS A 210 -6.61 26.76 -0.45
CA HIS A 210 -6.11 28.01 -1.00
C HIS A 210 -4.63 27.95 -1.35
N ALA A 211 -3.84 27.30 -0.49
CA ALA A 211 -2.42 27.09 -0.77
C ALA A 211 -2.18 26.22 -2.00
N GLN A 212 -3.04 25.26 -2.27
CA GLN A 212 -2.95 24.39 -3.46
C GLN A 212 -3.40 25.09 -4.75
N GLU A 213 -4.31 26.06 -4.63
CA GLU A 213 -4.87 26.82 -5.75
C GLU A 213 -4.16 28.17 -5.96
N ALA A 214 -3.04 28.42 -5.27
CA ALA A 214 -2.32 29.69 -5.28
C ALA A 214 -3.19 30.90 -4.86
N LYS A 215 -4.28 30.66 -4.14
CA LYS A 215 -5.17 31.70 -3.61
C LYS A 215 -4.65 32.27 -2.28
N PRO A 216 -4.95 33.55 -1.93
CA PRO A 216 -4.61 34.15 -0.66
C PRO A 216 -5.40 33.56 0.50
N ARG A 217 -5.08 33.98 1.71
CA ARG A 217 -5.88 33.73 2.91
C ARG A 217 -7.12 34.61 2.87
N ASP A 218 -8.30 34.04 3.10
CA ASP A 218 -9.60 34.74 3.05
C ASP A 218 -10.00 35.30 4.40
N ASP A 219 -9.74 34.55 5.48
CA ASP A 219 -10.14 34.97 6.82
C ASP A 219 -9.25 36.09 7.33
N HIS A 220 -9.89 37.10 7.90
CA HIS A 220 -9.23 38.24 8.53
C HIS A 220 -9.80 38.51 9.90
N PHE A 221 -8.99 39.12 10.78
CA PHE A 221 -9.44 39.57 12.09
C PHE A 221 -8.89 40.94 12.44
N LYS A 222 -9.55 41.60 13.37
CA LYS A 222 -9.08 42.80 14.01
C LYS A 222 -9.36 42.76 15.49
N MET A 223 -8.39 43.22 16.30
CA MET A 223 -8.53 43.28 17.74
C MET A 223 -8.17 44.71 18.22
N ALA A 224 -8.81 45.14 19.29
CA ALA A 224 -8.47 46.38 19.98
C ALA A 224 -8.83 46.26 21.46
N HIS A 225 -7.97 46.87 22.30
CA HIS A 225 -8.29 47.19 23.66
C HIS A 225 -8.44 48.74 23.77
N LEU A 226 -9.55 49.20 24.33
CA LEU A 226 -9.86 50.58 24.44
C LEU A 226 -9.48 51.10 25.83
N GLU A 227 -9.16 52.39 25.93
CA GLU A 227 -8.79 53.07 27.19
C GLU A 227 -9.81 52.93 28.32
N ASN A 228 -11.10 52.72 27.97
CA ASN A 228 -12.17 52.49 28.94
C ASN A 228 -12.29 51.03 29.41
N GLY A 229 -11.28 50.18 29.07
CA GLY A 229 -11.24 48.79 29.48
C GLY A 229 -12.04 47.81 28.60
N TRP A 230 -12.65 48.25 27.49
CA TRP A 230 -13.39 47.41 26.58
C TRP A 230 -12.46 46.68 25.61
N TYR A 231 -12.81 45.43 25.29
CA TYR A 231 -12.15 44.62 24.30
C TYR A 231 -13.08 44.50 23.09
N ILE A 232 -12.52 44.74 21.91
CA ILE A 232 -13.25 44.54 20.64
C ILE A 232 -12.46 43.48 19.84
N MET A 233 -13.17 42.47 19.40
CA MET A 233 -12.65 41.42 18.52
C MET A 233 -13.64 41.22 17.38
N ALA A 234 -13.16 41.29 16.16
CA ALA A 234 -13.92 41.05 14.95
C ALA A 234 -13.19 39.96 14.12
N VAL A 235 -13.95 39.01 13.60
CA VAL A 235 -13.51 38.01 12.67
C VAL A 235 -14.37 38.09 11.41
N ALA A 236 -13.76 38.11 10.26
CA ALA A 236 -14.41 38.16 8.96
C ALA A 236 -13.97 36.97 8.13
N ASP A 237 -14.92 36.20 7.64
CA ASP A 237 -14.73 35.22 6.58
C ASP A 237 -15.07 35.92 5.26
N LEU A 238 -14.03 36.16 4.44
CA LEU A 238 -14.17 36.87 3.17
C LEU A 238 -14.42 35.92 1.99
N SER A 239 -14.44 34.61 2.22
CA SER A 239 -14.68 33.60 1.17
C SER A 239 -16.10 33.69 0.57
N LEU A 240 -17.01 34.35 1.26
CA LEU A 240 -18.42 34.49 0.86
C LEU A 240 -18.72 35.71 -0.02
N ILE A 241 -17.71 36.47 -0.47
CA ILE A 241 -17.92 37.70 -1.27
C ILE A 241 -18.07 37.41 -2.78
N HIS A 242 -18.55 36.25 -3.15
CA HIS A 242 -19.10 36.02 -4.49
C HIS A 242 -20.64 35.98 -4.47
N ILE A 243 -21.22 37.08 -4.05
CA ILE A 243 -22.64 37.31 -4.28
C ILE A 243 -22.81 38.20 -5.52
#